data_d0ce36ccb9acfe398dd468c57890c435
#
_entry.id   d0ce36ccb9acfe398dd468c57890c435
#
_cell.length_a   1.000
_cell.length_b   1.000
_cell.length_c   1.000
_cell.angle_alpha   90.00
_cell.angle_beta   90.00
_cell.angle_gamma   90.00
#
_symmetry.space_group_name_H-M   'P 1'
#
loop_
_entity.id
_entity.type
_entity.pdbx_description
1 polymer ?
#
loop_
_entity_poly.entity_id
_entity_poly.type
_entity_poly.pdbx_seq_one_letter_code
_entity_poly.pdbx_strand_id
1 'polypeptide(L)'
;LLDMNISEYSILSKIIAAYLKLDFQSEVMMRLANNFQISNRSVAFISDEYHEYCTETDSNFFSQSREAKCINILATQSYTSLLNTINNQATVKMIIQNLINKLWFRSDDIFTIEDIQKQIGKEDKEKSSHSISENAQKTVFSYLTNSLNSKNSNISETISTSIQTDFIYDTKFFTQELENFTALGFLSDGSKIIPPQKLKLIPYFLYKEDFHENFY
;
A
#
# COMPACT_ATOMS: atom_id res chain seq x y z
N LEU A 1 1.31 -9.84 -31.11
CA LEU A 1 2.14 -8.94 -30.32
C LEU A 1 2.05 -7.57 -30.92
N LEU A 2 1.62 -6.58 -30.15
CA LEU A 2 1.66 -5.18 -30.53
C LEU A 2 2.81 -4.52 -29.80
N ASP A 3 3.78 -3.99 -30.53
CA ASP A 3 4.92 -3.24 -29.98
C ASP A 3 4.75 -1.78 -30.37
N MET A 4 4.56 -0.91 -29.39
CA MET A 4 4.38 0.52 -29.59
C MET A 4 5.26 1.30 -28.60
N ASN A 5 6.12 2.14 -29.15
CA ASN A 5 6.95 3.02 -28.34
C ASN A 5 6.06 4.15 -27.74
N ILE A 6 5.84 4.11 -26.43
CA ILE A 6 5.03 5.10 -25.71
C ILE A 6 5.61 6.51 -25.87
N SER A 7 6.94 6.66 -25.94
CA SER A 7 7.56 7.98 -26.12
C SER A 7 7.27 8.62 -27.48
N GLU A 8 7.05 7.80 -28.51
CA GLU A 8 6.78 8.26 -29.87
C GLU A 8 5.27 8.45 -30.13
N TYR A 9 4.44 7.55 -29.57
CA TYR A 9 2.99 7.50 -29.85
C TYR A 9 2.14 7.64 -28.59
N SER A 10 2.52 8.49 -27.63
CA SER A 10 1.96 8.54 -26.28
C SER A 10 0.43 8.47 -26.18
N ILE A 11 -0.28 9.35 -26.87
CA ILE A 11 -1.76 9.38 -26.84
C ILE A 11 -2.36 8.19 -27.59
N LEU A 12 -1.81 7.86 -28.77
CA LEU A 12 -2.30 6.75 -29.58
C LEU A 12 -2.11 5.41 -28.89
N SER A 13 -0.97 5.20 -28.22
CA SER A 13 -0.69 4.00 -27.43
C SER A 13 -1.72 3.80 -26.33
N LYS A 14 -2.05 4.86 -25.59
CA LYS A 14 -3.06 4.83 -24.54
C LYS A 14 -4.45 4.49 -25.06
N ILE A 15 -4.84 5.09 -26.19
CA ILE A 15 -6.14 4.81 -26.83
C ILE A 15 -6.23 3.35 -27.27
N ILE A 16 -5.19 2.83 -27.93
CA ILE A 16 -5.15 1.45 -28.39
C ILE A 16 -5.15 0.49 -27.21
N ALA A 17 -4.35 0.76 -26.17
CA ALA A 17 -4.32 -0.07 -24.97
C ALA A 17 -5.69 -0.10 -24.26
N ALA A 18 -6.35 1.06 -24.13
CA ALA A 18 -7.70 1.14 -23.57
C ALA A 18 -8.72 0.38 -24.42
N TYR A 19 -8.65 0.49 -25.75
CA TYR A 19 -9.54 -0.24 -26.65
C TYR A 19 -9.36 -1.76 -26.51
N LEU A 20 -8.12 -2.26 -26.59
CA LEU A 20 -7.82 -3.69 -26.44
C LEU A 20 -8.24 -4.23 -25.06
N LYS A 21 -8.05 -3.43 -24.02
CA LYS A 21 -8.52 -3.76 -22.67
C LYS A 21 -10.05 -3.91 -22.64
N LEU A 22 -10.78 -2.95 -23.18
CA LEU A 22 -12.25 -2.96 -23.20
C LEU A 22 -12.80 -4.14 -24.03
N ASP A 23 -12.16 -4.44 -25.16
CA ASP A 23 -12.49 -5.59 -26.00
C ASP A 23 -12.30 -6.90 -25.22
N PHE A 24 -11.15 -7.09 -24.58
CA PHE A 24 -10.89 -8.24 -23.71
C PHE A 24 -11.94 -8.35 -22.58
N GLN A 25 -12.23 -7.22 -21.91
CA GLN A 25 -13.23 -7.19 -20.84
C GLN A 25 -14.61 -7.61 -21.33
N SER A 26 -15.02 -7.12 -22.51
CA SER A 26 -16.27 -7.49 -23.16
C SER A 26 -16.35 -9.00 -23.44
N GLU A 27 -15.29 -9.58 -24.00
CA GLU A 27 -15.21 -11.02 -24.28
C GLU A 27 -15.27 -11.85 -22.99
N VAL A 28 -14.59 -11.40 -21.93
CA VAL A 28 -14.67 -12.08 -20.62
C VAL A 28 -16.09 -12.02 -20.06
N MET A 29 -16.77 -10.88 -20.16
CA MET A 29 -18.15 -10.72 -19.67
C MET A 29 -19.15 -11.53 -20.49
N MET A 30 -18.94 -11.72 -21.79
CA MET A 30 -19.76 -12.57 -22.65
C MET A 30 -19.75 -14.05 -22.20
N ARG A 31 -18.72 -14.49 -21.48
CA ARG A 31 -18.67 -15.83 -20.88
C ARG A 31 -19.78 -16.06 -19.85
N LEU A 32 -20.23 -15.01 -19.16
CA LEU A 32 -21.34 -15.08 -18.22
C LEU A 32 -22.70 -15.10 -18.93
N ALA A 33 -22.82 -14.34 -20.03
CA ALA A 33 -24.07 -14.21 -20.76
C ALA A 33 -24.46 -15.47 -21.54
N ASN A 34 -23.45 -16.17 -22.06
CA ASN A 34 -23.71 -17.27 -23.00
C ASN A 34 -23.89 -18.61 -22.33
N ASN A 35 -24.38 -18.84 -21.18
CA ASN A 35 -24.63 -20.15 -20.53
C ASN A 35 -23.82 -21.36 -21.10
N PHE A 36 -22.85 -21.04 -21.96
CA PHE A 36 -21.87 -21.98 -22.43
C PHE A 36 -21.18 -22.53 -21.20
N GLN A 37 -21.02 -23.81 -21.10
CA GLN A 37 -20.13 -24.46 -20.16
C GLN A 37 -18.89 -23.60 -20.09
N ILE A 38 -18.84 -22.75 -19.05
CA ILE A 38 -17.70 -21.86 -18.83
C ILE A 38 -16.51 -22.79 -18.92
N SER A 39 -15.76 -22.68 -20.00
CA SER A 39 -14.56 -23.46 -20.19
C SER A 39 -13.86 -23.56 -18.85
N ASN A 40 -13.46 -24.73 -18.37
CA ASN A 40 -12.76 -24.86 -17.10
C ASN A 40 -11.46 -24.05 -17.05
N ARG A 41 -11.11 -23.37 -18.14
CA ARG A 41 -9.96 -22.50 -18.27
C ARG A 41 -10.20 -21.14 -17.60
N SER A 42 -9.33 -20.80 -16.67
CA SER A 42 -9.19 -19.42 -16.20
C SER A 42 -8.50 -18.57 -17.26
N VAL A 43 -8.84 -17.30 -17.34
CA VAL A 43 -8.12 -16.29 -18.12
C VAL A 43 -7.46 -15.31 -17.15
N ALA A 44 -6.36 -14.72 -17.56
CA ALA A 44 -5.66 -13.72 -16.74
C ALA A 44 -5.62 -12.37 -17.47
N PHE A 45 -5.98 -11.33 -16.76
CA PHE A 45 -5.75 -9.94 -17.14
C PHE A 45 -4.57 -9.42 -16.32
N ILE A 46 -3.44 -9.21 -16.98
CA ILE A 46 -2.21 -8.71 -16.35
C ILE A 46 -1.90 -7.36 -16.95
N SER A 47 -1.78 -6.35 -16.12
CA SER A 47 -1.60 -4.97 -16.55
C SER A 47 -0.55 -4.29 -15.69
N ASP A 48 0.51 -3.85 -16.33
CA ASP A 48 1.48 -2.92 -15.74
C ASP A 48 1.11 -1.48 -16.11
N GLU A 49 1.49 -0.52 -15.26
CA GLU A 49 1.15 0.91 -15.41
C GLU A 49 -0.35 1.11 -15.69
N TYR A 50 -1.20 0.35 -14.97
CA TYR A 50 -2.65 0.29 -15.21
C TYR A 50 -3.31 1.67 -15.22
N HIS A 51 -2.80 2.62 -14.44
CA HIS A 51 -3.32 3.99 -14.38
C HIS A 51 -3.26 4.74 -15.72
N GLU A 52 -2.42 4.32 -16.68
CA GLU A 52 -2.27 4.97 -17.97
C GLU A 52 -3.50 4.81 -18.89
N TYR A 53 -4.28 3.74 -18.69
CA TYR A 53 -5.42 3.39 -19.53
C TYR A 53 -6.62 2.84 -18.78
N CYS A 54 -6.70 3.09 -17.47
CA CYS A 54 -7.88 2.75 -16.68
C CYS A 54 -9.08 3.62 -17.10
N THR A 55 -10.28 3.07 -16.91
CA THR A 55 -11.54 3.72 -17.23
C THR A 55 -12.55 3.54 -16.10
N GLU A 56 -13.58 4.38 -16.04
CA GLU A 56 -14.63 4.27 -15.01
C GLU A 56 -15.38 2.95 -15.08
N THR A 57 -15.51 2.35 -16.26
CA THR A 57 -16.21 1.07 -16.47
C THR A 57 -15.49 -0.12 -15.87
N ASP A 58 -14.20 0.01 -15.57
CA ASP A 58 -13.38 -1.07 -15.00
C ASP A 58 -13.90 -1.51 -13.61
N SER A 59 -14.52 -0.61 -12.86
CA SER A 59 -15.14 -0.95 -11.58
C SER A 59 -16.22 -2.04 -11.72
N ASN A 60 -17.03 -1.96 -12.78
CA ASN A 60 -18.05 -2.96 -13.08
C ASN A 60 -17.42 -4.28 -13.52
N PHE A 61 -16.39 -4.23 -14.35
CA PHE A 61 -15.67 -5.42 -14.79
C PHE A 61 -15.06 -6.17 -13.60
N PHE A 62 -14.31 -5.49 -12.72
CA PHE A 62 -13.67 -6.16 -11.58
C PHE A 62 -14.66 -6.73 -10.57
N SER A 63 -15.86 -6.17 -10.46
CA SER A 63 -16.89 -6.70 -9.58
C SER A 63 -17.43 -8.06 -10.06
N GLN A 64 -17.40 -8.35 -11.35
CA GLN A 64 -18.02 -9.52 -11.97
C GLN A 64 -17.01 -10.52 -12.57
N SER A 65 -15.78 -10.07 -12.84
CA SER A 65 -14.76 -10.85 -13.55
C SER A 65 -14.39 -12.17 -12.86
N ARG A 66 -14.52 -12.23 -11.53
CA ARG A 66 -14.30 -13.46 -10.75
C ARG A 66 -15.26 -14.59 -11.16
N GLU A 67 -16.53 -14.27 -11.37
CA GLU A 67 -17.53 -15.25 -11.84
C GLU A 67 -17.18 -15.77 -13.24
N ALA A 68 -16.64 -14.91 -14.10
CA ALA A 68 -16.14 -15.27 -15.43
C ALA A 68 -14.81 -16.05 -15.39
N LYS A 69 -14.29 -16.39 -14.20
CA LYS A 69 -12.98 -17.02 -13.99
C LYS A 69 -11.82 -16.22 -14.57
N CYS A 70 -11.88 -14.90 -14.43
CA CYS A 70 -10.80 -14.00 -14.79
C CYS A 70 -9.96 -13.62 -13.55
N ILE A 71 -8.66 -13.85 -13.64
CA ILE A 71 -7.68 -13.45 -12.64
C ILE A 71 -7.17 -12.06 -13.06
N ASN A 72 -7.26 -11.08 -12.16
CA ASN A 72 -6.82 -9.71 -12.42
C ASN A 72 -5.55 -9.43 -11.62
N ILE A 73 -4.47 -9.04 -12.31
CA ILE A 73 -3.19 -8.63 -11.72
C ILE A 73 -2.87 -7.24 -12.27
N LEU A 74 -2.92 -6.24 -11.39
CA LEU A 74 -2.73 -4.85 -11.77
C LEU A 74 -1.54 -4.28 -11.01
N ALA A 75 -0.65 -3.59 -11.71
CA ALA A 75 0.38 -2.77 -11.11
C ALA A 75 0.14 -1.29 -11.43
N THR A 76 0.31 -0.43 -10.44
CA THR A 76 0.17 1.02 -10.56
C THR A 76 1.13 1.71 -9.61
N GLN A 77 1.52 2.92 -9.92
CA GLN A 77 2.47 3.67 -9.09
C GLN A 77 1.85 4.13 -7.77
N SER A 78 0.60 4.62 -7.81
CA SER A 78 -0.11 5.12 -6.63
C SER A 78 -1.63 5.16 -6.87
N TYR A 79 -2.40 5.34 -5.80
CA TYR A 79 -3.84 5.59 -5.92
C TYR A 79 -4.13 6.99 -6.47
N THR A 80 -3.26 7.96 -6.22
CA THR A 80 -3.36 9.28 -6.82
C THR A 80 -3.23 9.21 -8.35
N SER A 81 -2.38 8.35 -8.89
CA SER A 81 -2.26 8.14 -10.34
C SER A 81 -3.57 7.62 -10.95
N LEU A 82 -4.26 6.69 -10.28
CA LEU A 82 -5.59 6.23 -10.70
C LEU A 82 -6.63 7.35 -10.63
N LEU A 83 -6.60 8.15 -9.56
CA LEU A 83 -7.54 9.25 -9.36
C LEU A 83 -7.38 10.33 -10.44
N ASN A 84 -6.16 10.64 -10.85
CA ASN A 84 -5.88 11.59 -11.92
C ASN A 84 -6.47 11.16 -13.26
N THR A 85 -6.49 9.86 -13.55
CA THR A 85 -7.02 9.33 -14.82
C THR A 85 -8.54 9.20 -14.78
N ILE A 86 -9.10 8.63 -13.72
CA ILE A 86 -10.55 8.38 -13.59
C ILE A 86 -11.31 9.64 -13.15
N ASN A 87 -10.65 10.54 -12.39
CA ASN A 87 -11.23 11.76 -11.82
C ASN A 87 -12.51 11.54 -10.98
N ASN A 88 -12.68 10.33 -10.44
CA ASN A 88 -13.81 9.95 -9.59
C ASN A 88 -13.31 9.05 -8.45
N GLN A 89 -13.23 9.63 -7.24
CA GLN A 89 -12.71 8.93 -6.07
C GLN A 89 -13.55 7.70 -5.68
N ALA A 90 -14.87 7.76 -5.85
CA ALA A 90 -15.73 6.62 -5.53
C ALA A 90 -15.43 5.43 -6.45
N THR A 91 -15.27 5.67 -7.75
CA THR A 91 -14.90 4.64 -8.74
C THR A 91 -13.53 4.04 -8.46
N VAL A 92 -12.53 4.88 -8.13
CA VAL A 92 -11.19 4.40 -7.74
C VAL A 92 -11.26 3.50 -6.52
N LYS A 93 -12.01 3.90 -5.49
CA LYS A 93 -12.21 3.06 -4.29
C LYS A 93 -12.91 1.75 -4.61
N MET A 94 -13.90 1.74 -5.50
CA MET A 94 -14.56 0.49 -5.94
C MET A 94 -13.58 -0.43 -6.65
N ILE A 95 -12.71 0.08 -7.52
CA ILE A 95 -11.66 -0.71 -8.18
C ILE A 95 -10.73 -1.33 -7.13
N ILE A 96 -10.19 -0.52 -6.23
CA ILE A 96 -9.27 -0.97 -5.19
C ILE A 96 -9.93 -2.01 -4.27
N GLN A 97 -11.20 -1.84 -3.93
CA GLN A 97 -11.94 -2.74 -3.07
C GLN A 97 -12.16 -4.11 -3.71
N ASN A 98 -12.40 -4.17 -5.03
CA ASN A 98 -12.57 -5.42 -5.76
C ASN A 98 -11.28 -6.23 -5.90
N LEU A 99 -10.12 -5.59 -5.72
CA LEU A 99 -8.80 -6.22 -5.71
C LEU A 99 -8.42 -6.57 -4.27
N ILE A 100 -8.87 -7.73 -3.79
CA ILE A 100 -8.73 -8.13 -2.38
C ILE A 100 -7.28 -8.27 -1.96
N ASN A 101 -6.47 -8.95 -2.78
CA ASN A 101 -5.05 -9.16 -2.51
C ASN A 101 -4.24 -7.95 -2.96
N LYS A 102 -3.44 -7.40 -2.07
CA LYS A 102 -2.65 -6.18 -2.30
C LYS A 102 -1.23 -6.35 -1.82
N LEU A 103 -0.30 -5.82 -2.59
CA LEU A 103 1.11 -5.68 -2.23
C LEU A 103 1.45 -4.20 -2.30
N TRP A 104 1.75 -3.60 -1.18
CA TRP A 104 2.14 -2.20 -1.10
C TRP A 104 3.65 -2.07 -0.91
N PHE A 105 4.30 -1.50 -1.90
CA PHE A 105 5.72 -1.17 -1.88
C PHE A 105 5.95 0.18 -1.22
N ARG A 106 7.22 0.56 -1.09
CA ARG A 106 7.58 1.89 -0.61
C ARG A 106 6.91 2.97 -1.47
N SER A 107 6.27 3.91 -0.82
CA SER A 107 5.56 5.02 -1.45
C SER A 107 5.60 6.26 -0.56
N ASP A 108 5.61 7.43 -1.17
CA ASP A 108 5.46 8.74 -0.53
C ASP A 108 4.09 9.39 -0.84
N ASP A 109 3.23 8.71 -1.58
CA ASP A 109 1.87 9.16 -1.86
C ASP A 109 0.99 9.09 -0.61
N ILE A 110 0.69 10.25 -0.05
CA ILE A 110 -0.10 10.38 1.20
C ILE A 110 -1.49 9.79 1.05
N PHE A 111 -2.16 9.97 -0.09
CA PHE A 111 -3.48 9.41 -0.32
C PHE A 111 -3.48 7.87 -0.28
N THR A 112 -2.48 7.25 -0.91
CA THR A 112 -2.27 5.80 -0.84
C THR A 112 -2.00 5.36 0.60
N ILE A 113 -1.08 6.02 1.31
CA ILE A 113 -0.71 5.67 2.69
C ILE A 113 -1.89 5.78 3.65
N GLU A 114 -2.66 6.86 3.58
CA GLU A 114 -3.85 7.03 4.43
C GLU A 114 -4.91 5.95 4.20
N ASP A 115 -5.13 5.55 2.94
CA ASP A 115 -6.10 4.50 2.61
C ASP A 115 -5.64 3.15 3.15
N ILE A 116 -4.35 2.83 3.03
CA ILE A 116 -3.73 1.63 3.61
C ILE A 116 -3.89 1.62 5.14
N GLN A 117 -3.55 2.72 5.80
CA GLN A 117 -3.64 2.85 7.25
C GLN A 117 -5.08 2.67 7.77
N LYS A 118 -6.07 3.24 7.05
CA LYS A 118 -7.49 3.07 7.36
C LYS A 118 -7.97 1.62 7.15
N GLN A 119 -7.44 0.95 6.14
CA GLN A 119 -7.80 -0.44 5.83
C GLN A 119 -7.20 -1.42 6.83
N ILE A 120 -5.98 -1.21 7.29
CA ILE A 120 -5.29 -2.07 8.27
C ILE A 120 -5.80 -1.81 9.68
N GLY A 121 -6.04 -0.54 10.04
CA GLY A 121 -6.56 -0.14 11.34
C GLY A 121 -5.50 0.36 12.31
N LYS A 122 -5.92 0.44 13.57
CA LYS A 122 -5.14 0.99 14.69
C LYS A 122 -4.99 -0.04 15.78
N GLU A 123 -3.95 0.13 16.59
CA GLU A 123 -3.70 -0.63 17.82
C GLU A 123 -3.32 0.31 18.97
N ASP A 124 -3.45 -0.19 20.18
CA ASP A 124 -3.04 0.55 21.37
C ASP A 124 -1.54 0.38 21.57
N LYS A 125 -0.81 1.51 21.53
CA LYS A 125 0.64 1.58 21.73
C LYS A 125 0.95 2.27 23.04
N GLU A 126 1.85 1.68 23.82
CA GLU A 126 2.38 2.30 25.03
C GLU A 126 3.42 3.36 24.62
N LYS A 127 3.15 4.62 25.01
CA LYS A 127 4.13 5.70 24.88
C LYS A 127 4.65 6.09 26.25
N SER A 128 5.95 5.96 26.46
CA SER A 128 6.64 6.44 27.65
C SER A 128 7.19 7.84 27.38
N SER A 129 6.85 8.78 28.24
CA SER A 129 7.47 10.11 28.26
C SER A 129 8.37 10.23 29.50
N HIS A 130 9.62 10.59 29.27
CA HIS A 130 10.57 10.92 30.32
C HIS A 130 10.59 12.43 30.48
N SER A 131 10.24 12.94 31.66
CA SER A 131 10.46 14.32 32.01
C SER A 131 11.47 14.42 33.15
N ILE A 132 12.56 15.11 32.90
CA ILE A 132 13.59 15.44 33.91
C ILE A 132 13.38 16.89 34.31
N SER A 133 12.99 17.12 35.55
CA SER A 133 12.91 18.45 36.07
C SER A 133 14.09 18.71 37.05
N GLU A 134 14.99 19.59 36.64
CA GLU A 134 16.05 20.12 37.49
C GLU A 134 15.55 21.38 38.20
N ASN A 135 15.31 21.30 39.49
CA ASN A 135 15.08 22.47 40.31
C ASN A 135 16.46 23.02 40.78
N ALA A 136 17.05 23.88 39.97
CA ALA A 136 18.21 24.66 40.38
C ALA A 136 17.75 25.75 41.38
N GLN A 137 17.87 25.46 42.66
CA GLN A 137 17.74 26.52 43.67
C GLN A 137 18.97 27.42 43.62
N LYS A 138 18.72 28.74 43.41
CA LYS A 138 19.76 29.77 43.46
C LYS A 138 20.48 29.70 44.79
N THR A 139 21.79 29.56 44.76
CA THR A 139 22.66 29.70 45.92
C THR A 139 22.56 31.16 46.40
N VAL A 140 21.96 31.39 47.55
CA VAL A 140 21.91 32.72 48.17
C VAL A 140 23.09 32.83 49.12
N PHE A 141 24.03 33.70 48.82
CA PHE A 141 25.13 34.04 49.71
C PHE A 141 24.60 34.90 50.85
N SER A 142 24.66 34.40 52.07
CA SER A 142 24.29 35.20 53.24
C SER A 142 25.49 35.95 53.74
N TYR A 143 25.47 37.26 53.58
CA TYR A 143 26.52 38.20 54.12
C TYR A 143 26.59 38.19 55.63
N LEU A 144 25.55 37.71 56.34
CA LEU A 144 25.50 37.72 57.80
C LEU A 144 26.18 36.52 58.46
N THR A 145 26.32 35.40 57.73
CA THR A 145 26.88 34.16 58.32
C THR A 145 28.17 33.72 57.65
N ASN A 146 28.63 34.41 56.62
CA ASN A 146 29.82 34.10 55.82
C ASN A 146 29.91 32.61 55.40
N SER A 147 28.76 31.95 55.21
CA SER A 147 28.65 30.57 54.81
C SER A 147 27.79 30.38 53.59
N LEU A 148 28.19 29.45 52.70
CA LEU A 148 27.44 28.96 51.56
C LEU A 148 26.47 27.89 52.06
N ASN A 149 25.19 28.19 52.13
CA ASN A 149 24.18 27.16 52.35
C ASN A 149 23.83 26.55 51.00
N SER A 150 24.42 25.41 50.73
CA SER A 150 24.01 24.55 49.62
C SER A 150 22.78 23.74 50.06
N LYS A 151 21.58 24.10 49.58
CA LYS A 151 20.43 23.22 49.66
C LYS A 151 20.49 22.25 48.50
N ASN A 152 20.31 20.97 48.81
CA ASN A 152 20.32 19.87 47.88
C ASN A 152 19.46 20.17 46.63
N SER A 153 20.06 20.06 45.47
CA SER A 153 19.34 20.01 44.20
C SER A 153 18.65 18.63 44.12
N ASN A 154 17.34 18.62 44.15
CA ASN A 154 16.58 17.41 43.88
C ASN A 154 16.34 17.30 42.37
N ILE A 155 16.94 16.29 41.75
CA ILE A 155 16.61 15.87 40.40
C ILE A 155 15.43 14.91 40.58
N SER A 156 14.27 15.26 40.03
CA SER A 156 13.15 14.35 39.97
C SER A 156 12.98 13.89 38.52
N GLU A 157 13.09 12.59 38.34
CA GLU A 157 12.78 11.91 37.08
C GLU A 157 11.37 11.34 37.18
N THR A 158 10.49 11.76 36.28
CA THR A 158 9.15 11.23 36.21
C THR A 158 8.98 10.49 34.89
N ILE A 159 8.76 9.18 34.98
CA ILE A 159 8.39 8.33 33.85
C ILE A 159 6.86 8.24 33.85
N SER A 160 6.24 8.73 32.82
CA SER A 160 4.80 8.60 32.63
C SER A 160 4.53 7.72 31.41
N THR A 161 3.81 6.63 31.62
CA THR A 161 3.37 5.72 30.57
C THR A 161 1.91 6.03 30.25
N SER A 162 1.62 6.28 28.97
CA SER A 162 0.26 6.48 28.48
C SER A 162 -0.01 5.53 27.33
N ILE A 163 -1.22 4.97 27.28
CA ILE A 163 -1.70 4.17 26.16
C ILE A 163 -2.32 5.13 25.15
N GLN A 164 -1.85 5.09 23.91
CA GLN A 164 -2.41 5.87 22.80
C GLN A 164 -2.75 4.92 21.65
N THR A 165 -3.97 5.08 21.12
CA THR A 165 -4.40 4.35 19.92
C THR A 165 -3.79 4.99 18.69
N ASP A 166 -2.90 4.25 18.02
CA ASP A 166 -2.16 4.73 16.85
C ASP A 166 -2.24 3.71 15.70
N PHE A 167 -1.95 4.12 14.46
CA PHE A 167 -1.93 3.19 13.34
C PHE A 167 -0.90 2.07 13.57
N ILE A 168 -1.26 0.83 13.17
CA ILE A 168 -0.35 -0.33 13.25
C ILE A 168 0.93 -0.04 12.49
N TYR A 169 0.80 0.45 11.24
CA TYR A 169 1.91 0.93 10.43
C TYR A 169 1.80 2.44 10.27
N ASP A 170 2.79 3.17 10.72
CA ASP A 170 2.85 4.62 10.59
C ASP A 170 3.30 5.05 9.19
N THR A 171 3.24 6.34 8.90
CA THR A 171 3.67 6.89 7.60
C THR A 171 5.16 6.63 7.34
N LYS A 172 5.99 6.64 8.39
CA LYS A 172 7.43 6.40 8.28
C LYS A 172 7.73 4.98 7.78
N PHE A 173 6.93 3.99 8.17
CA PHE A 173 7.05 2.62 7.68
C PHE A 173 7.00 2.56 6.15
N PHE A 174 6.03 3.24 5.52
CA PHE A 174 5.85 3.22 4.07
C PHE A 174 6.89 4.04 3.32
N THR A 175 7.33 5.16 3.90
CA THR A 175 8.25 6.09 3.24
C THR A 175 9.72 5.71 3.41
N GLN A 176 10.09 5.07 4.53
CA GLN A 176 11.50 4.90 4.91
C GLN A 176 11.90 3.45 5.26
N GLU A 177 10.98 2.63 5.82
CA GLU A 177 11.34 1.32 6.38
C GLU A 177 11.11 0.16 5.41
N LEU A 178 10.35 0.38 4.34
CA LEU A 178 10.23 -0.60 3.25
C LEU A 178 11.45 -0.51 2.33
N GLU A 179 12.27 -1.55 2.39
CA GLU A 179 13.45 -1.70 1.55
C GLU A 179 13.07 -2.07 0.10
N ASN A 180 14.05 -2.05 -0.80
CA ASN A 180 13.87 -2.56 -2.15
C ASN A 180 13.44 -4.04 -2.12
N PHE A 181 12.55 -4.43 -3.02
CA PHE A 181 11.96 -5.78 -3.09
C PHE A 181 11.26 -6.22 -1.81
N THR A 182 10.80 -5.26 -1.01
CA THR A 182 10.00 -5.52 0.17
C THR A 182 8.64 -4.84 0.02
N ALA A 183 7.59 -5.56 0.39
CA ALA A 183 6.22 -5.05 0.33
C ALA A 183 5.46 -5.38 1.62
N LEU A 184 4.47 -4.58 1.96
CA LEU A 184 3.45 -4.96 2.92
C LEU A 184 2.36 -5.75 2.19
N GLY A 185 2.17 -7.01 2.54
CA GLY A 185 1.16 -7.87 1.96
C GLY A 185 -0.14 -7.82 2.75
N PHE A 186 -1.25 -7.55 2.07
CA PHE A 186 -2.61 -7.72 2.56
C PHE A 186 -3.28 -8.78 1.70
N LEU A 187 -3.30 -10.00 2.21
CA LEU A 187 -3.62 -11.19 1.43
C LEU A 187 -4.82 -11.93 2.01
N SER A 188 -5.51 -12.67 1.15
CA SER A 188 -6.57 -13.58 1.53
C SER A 188 -6.28 -14.98 0.98
N ASP A 189 -6.56 -16.00 1.77
CA ASP A 189 -6.53 -17.41 1.33
C ASP A 189 -7.85 -17.87 0.67
N GLY A 190 -8.78 -16.91 0.44
CA GLY A 190 -10.11 -17.17 -0.11
C GLY A 190 -11.19 -17.40 0.96
N SER A 191 -10.82 -17.72 2.20
CA SER A 191 -11.76 -17.90 3.32
C SER A 191 -11.63 -16.79 4.37
N LYS A 192 -10.42 -16.33 4.63
CA LYS A 192 -10.11 -15.28 5.61
C LYS A 192 -9.00 -14.36 5.10
N ILE A 193 -8.96 -13.17 5.68
CA ILE A 193 -7.85 -12.24 5.45
C ILE A 193 -6.72 -12.62 6.40
N ILE A 194 -5.52 -12.74 5.84
CA ILE A 194 -4.29 -12.98 6.58
C ILE A 194 -3.84 -11.64 7.19
N PRO A 195 -3.40 -11.59 8.45
CA PRO A 195 -2.88 -10.37 9.03
C PRO A 195 -1.79 -9.75 8.14
N PRO A 196 -1.80 -8.43 7.94
CA PRO A 196 -0.81 -7.76 7.11
C PRO A 196 0.61 -8.07 7.60
N GLN A 197 1.49 -8.42 6.68
CA GLN A 197 2.87 -8.79 6.99
C GLN A 197 3.86 -8.27 5.97
N LYS A 198 5.07 -7.95 6.44
CA LYS A 198 6.17 -7.54 5.59
C LYS A 198 6.68 -8.76 4.82
N LEU A 199 6.67 -8.67 3.49
CA LEU A 199 7.10 -9.72 2.57
C LEU A 199 8.37 -9.28 1.86
N LYS A 200 9.37 -10.15 1.82
CA LYS A 200 10.56 -9.96 0.99
C LYS A 200 10.37 -10.71 -0.32
N LEU A 201 10.38 -9.97 -1.42
CA LEU A 201 10.26 -10.53 -2.76
C LEU A 201 11.65 -10.80 -3.30
N ILE A 202 11.81 -11.92 -3.99
CA ILE A 202 13.08 -12.27 -4.61
C ILE A 202 12.97 -11.97 -6.11
N PRO A 203 13.78 -11.03 -6.66
CA PRO A 203 13.73 -10.71 -8.08
C PRO A 203 14.12 -11.91 -8.93
N TYR A 204 13.39 -12.16 -10.01
CA TYR A 204 13.61 -13.31 -10.87
C TYR A 204 15.04 -13.38 -11.44
N PHE A 205 15.69 -12.23 -11.66
CA PHE A 205 17.04 -12.18 -12.21
C PHE A 205 18.13 -12.67 -11.25
N LEU A 206 17.80 -12.91 -9.99
CA LEU A 206 18.70 -13.58 -9.03
C LEU A 206 18.64 -15.11 -9.14
N TYR A 207 17.63 -15.66 -9.82
CA TYR A 207 17.45 -17.09 -10.05
C TYR A 207 17.99 -17.53 -11.42
N LYS A 208 19.11 -17.04 -11.85
CA LYS A 208 19.61 -17.18 -13.22
C LYS A 208 19.86 -18.61 -13.74
N GLU A 209 19.89 -19.64 -12.89
CA GLU A 209 20.30 -20.97 -13.33
C GLU A 209 19.16 -21.99 -13.47
N ASP A 210 18.03 -21.84 -12.76
CA ASP A 210 17.01 -22.90 -12.71
C ASP A 210 15.68 -22.58 -13.44
N PHE A 211 15.45 -21.36 -13.87
CA PHE A 211 14.13 -20.96 -14.39
C PHE A 211 13.91 -21.36 -15.85
N HIS A 212 14.96 -21.55 -16.63
CA HIS A 212 14.85 -21.91 -18.05
C HIS A 212 14.68 -23.41 -18.29
N GLU A 213 15.07 -24.27 -17.35
CA GLU A 213 14.95 -25.72 -17.52
C GLU A 213 13.57 -26.29 -17.20
N ASN A 214 12.71 -25.57 -16.50
CA ASN A 214 11.40 -26.07 -16.04
C ASN A 214 10.20 -25.62 -16.88
N PHE A 215 10.40 -24.88 -17.96
CA PHE A 215 9.32 -24.39 -18.83
C PHE A 215 9.35 -24.89 -20.29
N TYR A 216 10.15 -25.94 -20.58
CA TYR A 216 10.09 -26.63 -21.86
C TYR A 216 9.63 -28.07 -21.71
#